data_b89c5dfb436b273a65a33e4cfca7585f
#
_entry.id   b89c5dfb436b273a65a33e4cfca7585f
#
_cell.length_a   1.000
_cell.length_b   1.000
_cell.length_c   1.000
_cell.angle_alpha   90.00
_cell.angle_beta   90.00
_cell.angle_gamma   90.00
#
_symmetry.space_group_name_H-M   'P 1'
#
loop_
_entity.id
_entity.type
_entity.pdbx_description
1 polymer ?
#
loop_
_entity_poly.entity_id
_entity_poly.type
_entity_poly.pdbx_seq_one_letter_code
_entity_poly.pdbx_strand_id
1 'polypeptide(L)'
;IAVDLDDGSAYFTTSEGTILRYNPQTDSVAPVEGEDMRKDYFGLYDPTSPGHMGYNWRQTFWRAKDKMIYGVHGNSGYLFRFDPRTPRIEVLERLTSEPSKRSGMFDQFSYGYLGFMLGNDGRTIHYLTGGPIYIDGKRLKGKDRIAMGAAKGLENLHVVTWDIEKNKYTDHGAVFYPDGQRPLYVNALTIGKDGTLYTLPRVTENGKTRSDLVAIPRPR
;
A
#
# COMPACT_ATOMS: atom_id res chain seq x y z
N ILE A 1 11.84 -1.90 1.08
CA ILE A 1 13.09 -1.98 0.32
C ILE A 1 12.80 -2.61 -1.03
N ALA A 2 13.29 -2.02 -2.10
CA ALA A 2 13.30 -2.62 -3.45
C ALA A 2 14.74 -2.91 -3.86
N VAL A 3 14.95 -4.05 -4.53
CA VAL A 3 16.28 -4.47 -4.99
C VAL A 3 16.28 -4.51 -6.51
N ASP A 4 17.22 -3.78 -7.11
CA ASP A 4 17.54 -3.90 -8.53
C ASP A 4 18.23 -5.25 -8.76
N LEU A 5 17.58 -6.11 -9.54
CA LEU A 5 18.09 -7.45 -9.79
C LEU A 5 19.24 -7.50 -10.81
N ASP A 6 19.53 -6.39 -11.50
CA ASP A 6 20.59 -6.32 -12.49
C ASP A 6 21.96 -6.11 -11.81
N ASP A 7 22.02 -5.26 -10.78
CA ASP A 7 23.28 -4.91 -10.11
C ASP A 7 23.30 -5.20 -8.60
N GLY A 8 22.17 -5.61 -8.04
CA GLY A 8 22.00 -5.87 -6.61
C GLY A 8 21.86 -4.65 -5.72
N SER A 9 21.78 -3.44 -6.30
CA SER A 9 21.53 -2.22 -5.53
C SER A 9 20.19 -2.29 -4.82
N ALA A 10 20.15 -1.84 -3.56
CA ALA A 10 18.90 -1.77 -2.80
C ALA A 10 18.51 -0.32 -2.53
N TYR A 11 17.22 -0.03 -2.68
CA TYR A 11 16.65 1.29 -2.50
C TYR A 11 15.65 1.30 -1.35
N PHE A 12 15.70 2.32 -0.51
CA PHE A 12 14.81 2.51 0.63
C PHE A 12 14.70 4.00 0.99
N THR A 13 13.78 4.35 1.86
CA THR A 13 13.55 5.75 2.26
C THR A 13 13.71 5.95 3.74
N THR A 14 14.08 7.18 4.14
CA THR A 14 13.97 7.66 5.52
C THR A 14 12.58 8.25 5.77
N SER A 15 12.24 8.46 7.04
CA SER A 15 10.99 9.15 7.44
C SER A 15 10.91 10.58 6.92
N GLU A 16 12.05 11.23 6.76
CA GLU A 16 12.17 12.59 6.23
C GLU A 16 12.06 12.65 4.70
N GLY A 17 11.98 11.48 4.03
CA GLY A 17 11.74 11.40 2.60
C GLY A 17 12.99 11.26 1.72
N THR A 18 14.17 11.15 2.30
CA THR A 18 15.38 10.90 1.52
C THR A 18 15.35 9.49 0.95
N ILE A 19 15.58 9.35 -0.36
CA ILE A 19 15.80 8.04 -1.00
C ILE A 19 17.27 7.68 -0.82
N LEU A 20 17.52 6.50 -0.28
CA LEU A 20 18.86 5.96 -0.09
C LEU A 20 19.10 4.78 -1.04
N ARG A 21 20.30 4.67 -1.53
CA ARG A 21 20.80 3.54 -2.32
C ARG A 21 21.92 2.84 -1.57
N TYR A 22 21.79 1.54 -1.36
CA TYR A 22 22.88 0.66 -1.02
C TYR A 22 23.55 0.16 -2.31
N ASN A 23 24.87 0.30 -2.38
CA ASN A 23 25.68 -0.21 -3.49
C ASN A 23 26.48 -1.43 -3.01
N PRO A 24 26.18 -2.65 -3.52
CA PRO A 24 26.86 -3.86 -3.08
C PRO A 24 28.32 -3.97 -3.53
N GLN A 25 28.73 -3.24 -4.60
CA GLN A 25 30.12 -3.27 -5.09
C GLN A 25 31.07 -2.49 -4.16
N THR A 26 30.57 -1.45 -3.49
CA THR A 26 31.35 -0.61 -2.58
C THR A 26 30.98 -0.79 -1.12
N ASP A 27 29.99 -1.66 -0.83
CA ASP A 27 29.42 -1.88 0.50
C ASP A 27 29.08 -0.56 1.22
N SER A 28 28.41 0.33 0.51
CA SER A 28 28.10 1.67 1.00
C SER A 28 26.64 2.07 0.76
N VAL A 29 26.14 2.97 1.62
CA VAL A 29 24.85 3.61 1.51
C VAL A 29 25.05 5.10 1.25
N ALA A 30 24.34 5.64 0.25
CA ALA A 30 24.35 7.06 -0.06
C ALA A 30 22.96 7.57 -0.45
N PRO A 31 22.65 8.86 -0.26
CA PRO A 31 21.48 9.47 -0.83
C PRO A 31 21.47 9.37 -2.37
N VAL A 32 20.26 9.21 -2.91
CA VAL A 32 20.05 9.40 -4.35
C VAL A 32 19.93 10.90 -4.61
N GLU A 33 20.86 11.41 -5.43
CA GLU A 33 20.87 12.84 -5.74
C GLU A 33 19.75 13.21 -6.71
N GLY A 34 19.18 14.40 -6.53
CA GLY A 34 18.23 15.02 -7.46
C GLY A 34 16.78 14.59 -7.31
N GLU A 35 16.47 13.61 -6.46
CA GLU A 35 15.08 13.17 -6.21
C GLU A 35 14.86 12.71 -4.77
N ASP A 36 13.65 13.01 -4.23
CA ASP A 36 13.23 12.57 -2.90
C ASP A 36 11.69 12.41 -2.82
N MET A 37 11.21 11.92 -1.67
CA MET A 37 9.77 11.70 -1.40
C MET A 37 9.05 12.94 -0.86
N ARG A 38 9.72 14.08 -0.69
CA ARG A 38 9.14 15.33 -0.14
C ARG A 38 8.38 16.08 -1.22
N LYS A 39 7.25 15.53 -1.64
CA LYS A 39 6.38 16.13 -2.65
C LYS A 39 5.08 16.60 -2.01
N ASP A 40 4.59 17.76 -2.40
CA ASP A 40 3.37 18.38 -1.85
C ASP A 40 2.15 17.46 -1.96
N TYR A 41 2.05 16.71 -3.04
CA TYR A 41 0.95 15.76 -3.25
C TYR A 41 0.99 14.54 -2.32
N PHE A 42 2.11 14.26 -1.67
CA PHE A 42 2.19 13.23 -0.63
C PHE A 42 1.72 13.71 0.75
N GLY A 43 1.50 15.01 0.90
CA GLY A 43 1.13 15.65 2.14
C GLY A 43 2.35 16.01 3.01
N LEU A 44 2.12 16.86 4.01
CA LEU A 44 3.17 17.29 4.91
C LEU A 44 3.46 16.24 5.98
N TYR A 45 4.73 16.07 6.29
CA TYR A 45 5.16 15.26 7.42
C TYR A 45 4.92 15.98 8.75
N ASP A 46 4.15 15.37 9.62
CA ASP A 46 3.97 15.81 11.00
C ASP A 46 4.50 14.75 11.98
N PRO A 47 5.70 14.94 12.53
CA PRO A 47 6.29 13.97 13.46
C PRO A 47 5.54 13.89 14.79
N THR A 48 4.68 14.86 15.10
CA THR A 48 3.89 14.88 16.34
C THR A 48 2.56 14.15 16.19
N SER A 49 2.16 13.83 14.97
CA SER A 49 0.92 13.12 14.69
C SER A 49 1.08 11.61 14.89
N PRO A 50 0.42 11.01 15.87
CA PRO A 50 0.46 9.56 16.02
C PRO A 50 -0.16 8.89 14.80
N GLY A 51 0.60 7.99 14.18
CA GLY A 51 0.18 7.27 12.97
C GLY A 51 0.57 7.93 11.66
N HIS A 52 1.23 9.07 11.67
CA HIS A 52 1.87 9.63 10.48
C HIS A 52 3.18 8.88 10.20
N MET A 53 3.34 8.36 9.00
CA MET A 53 4.50 7.54 8.63
C MET A 53 5.65 8.32 7.98
N GLY A 54 5.59 9.63 8.02
CA GLY A 54 6.55 10.46 7.28
C GLY A 54 6.36 10.33 5.77
N TYR A 55 7.43 10.59 5.05
CA TYR A 55 7.48 10.47 3.60
C TYR A 55 7.91 9.07 3.11
N ASN A 56 7.84 8.06 3.96
CA ASN A 56 8.20 6.72 3.56
C ASN A 56 7.33 6.20 2.42
N TRP A 57 7.94 5.55 1.47
CA TRP A 57 7.16 4.60 0.70
C TRP A 57 6.78 3.40 1.58
N ARG A 58 5.56 2.93 1.43
CA ARG A 58 5.04 1.87 2.31
C ARG A 58 5.54 0.51 1.89
N GLN A 59 5.36 0.22 0.62
CA GLN A 59 5.78 -1.02 -0.03
C GLN A 59 6.25 -0.73 -1.43
N THR A 60 7.23 -1.48 -1.87
CA THR A 60 7.82 -1.34 -3.20
C THR A 60 8.24 -2.70 -3.73
N PHE A 61 8.32 -2.79 -5.06
CA PHE A 61 8.97 -3.88 -5.75
C PHE A 61 9.74 -3.35 -6.98
N TRP A 62 10.76 -4.08 -7.37
CA TRP A 62 11.47 -3.89 -8.62
C TRP A 62 10.73 -4.60 -9.75
N ARG A 63 10.54 -3.93 -10.89
CA ARG A 63 10.01 -4.56 -12.09
C ARG A 63 11.09 -4.63 -13.16
N ALA A 64 11.57 -5.85 -13.44
CA ALA A 64 12.69 -6.07 -14.36
C ALA A 64 12.38 -5.66 -15.81
N LYS A 65 11.09 -5.71 -16.25
CA LYS A 65 10.69 -5.39 -17.62
C LYS A 65 11.03 -3.95 -18.03
N ASP A 66 10.82 -2.99 -17.15
CA ASP A 66 11.04 -1.56 -17.38
C ASP A 66 12.16 -0.97 -16.51
N LYS A 67 12.73 -1.78 -15.62
CA LYS A 67 13.81 -1.40 -14.70
C LYS A 67 13.41 -0.23 -13.80
N MET A 68 12.17 -0.30 -13.28
CA MET A 68 11.58 0.70 -12.41
C MET A 68 11.25 0.10 -11.05
N ILE A 69 11.28 0.94 -10.04
CA ILE A 69 10.71 0.65 -8.73
C ILE A 69 9.28 1.18 -8.71
N TYR A 70 8.32 0.31 -8.44
CA TYR A 70 6.93 0.69 -8.18
C TYR A 70 6.68 0.68 -6.69
N GLY A 71 5.95 1.66 -6.20
CA GLY A 71 5.66 1.77 -4.78
C GLY A 71 4.36 2.49 -4.50
N VAL A 72 3.89 2.34 -3.27
CA VAL A 72 2.76 3.10 -2.74
C VAL A 72 3.24 3.96 -1.58
N HIS A 73 2.88 5.24 -1.61
CA HIS A 73 3.24 6.16 -0.55
C HIS A 73 2.41 5.90 0.71
N GLY A 74 3.10 5.92 1.85
CA GLY A 74 2.55 5.46 3.13
C GLY A 74 1.28 6.14 3.59
N ASN A 75 1.17 7.45 3.48
CA ASN A 75 0.02 8.20 4.01
C ASN A 75 -1.04 8.49 2.96
N SER A 76 -0.64 8.73 1.72
CA SER A 76 -1.55 9.22 0.69
C SER A 76 -2.19 8.12 -0.15
N GLY A 77 -1.61 6.91 -0.17
CA GLY A 77 -2.02 5.82 -1.05
C GLY A 77 -1.73 6.08 -2.53
N TYR A 78 -0.92 7.08 -2.86
CA TYR A 78 -0.48 7.29 -4.23
C TYR A 78 0.47 6.19 -4.67
N LEU A 79 0.11 5.55 -5.79
CA LEU A 79 0.98 4.69 -6.57
C LEU A 79 1.96 5.58 -7.34
N PHE A 80 3.23 5.27 -7.22
CA PHE A 80 4.28 5.93 -7.98
C PHE A 80 5.21 4.90 -8.62
N ARG A 81 5.98 5.34 -9.60
CA ARG A 81 7.18 4.66 -10.07
C ARG A 81 8.40 5.57 -9.92
N PHE A 82 9.52 4.96 -9.62
CA PHE A 82 10.81 5.63 -9.48
C PHE A 82 11.80 5.02 -10.47
N ASP A 83 12.43 5.86 -11.28
CA ASP A 83 13.53 5.49 -12.16
C ASP A 83 14.86 5.75 -11.43
N PRO A 84 15.61 4.72 -11.02
CA PRO A 84 16.87 4.93 -10.33
C PRO A 84 18.03 5.31 -11.27
N ARG A 85 17.90 5.13 -12.58
CA ARG A 85 18.94 5.46 -13.58
C ARG A 85 18.96 6.96 -13.91
N THR A 86 17.77 7.56 -13.93
CA THR A 86 17.57 8.99 -14.07
C THR A 86 16.66 9.42 -12.94
N PRO A 87 17.18 9.68 -11.73
CA PRO A 87 16.38 9.79 -10.52
C PRO A 87 15.14 10.67 -10.71
N ARG A 88 13.98 10.02 -10.74
CA ARG A 88 12.70 10.68 -10.97
C ARG A 88 11.55 9.85 -10.41
N ILE A 89 10.67 10.48 -9.64
CA ILE A 89 9.39 9.95 -9.21
C ILE A 89 8.28 10.43 -10.14
N GLU A 90 7.45 9.51 -10.59
CA GLU A 90 6.22 9.78 -11.31
C GLU A 90 5.05 9.15 -10.58
N VAL A 91 4.05 9.96 -10.24
CA VAL A 91 2.79 9.48 -9.66
C VAL A 91 1.88 8.99 -10.78
N LEU A 92 1.36 7.78 -10.61
CA LEU A 92 0.54 7.11 -11.62
C LEU A 92 -0.95 7.20 -11.30
N GLU A 93 -1.32 6.91 -10.05
CA GLU A 93 -2.71 6.88 -9.61
C GLU A 93 -2.77 6.97 -8.07
N ARG A 94 -3.91 7.35 -7.53
CA ARG A 94 -4.22 7.14 -6.13
C ARG A 94 -4.85 5.76 -5.96
N LEU A 95 -4.07 4.82 -5.42
CA LEU A 95 -4.43 3.40 -5.35
C LEU A 95 -5.28 3.05 -4.11
N THR A 96 -6.04 3.99 -3.60
CA THR A 96 -7.00 3.75 -2.51
C THR A 96 -8.34 3.26 -3.05
N SER A 97 -9.21 2.74 -2.18
CA SER A 97 -10.55 2.32 -2.57
C SER A 97 -11.41 3.49 -3.11
N GLU A 98 -12.41 3.19 -3.94
CA GLU A 98 -13.35 4.20 -4.44
C GLU A 98 -14.06 4.99 -3.31
N PRO A 99 -14.51 4.36 -2.21
CA PRO A 99 -15.02 5.12 -1.08
C PRO A 99 -14.01 6.08 -0.47
N SER A 100 -12.72 5.70 -0.38
CA SER A 100 -11.65 6.59 0.10
C SER A 100 -11.40 7.75 -0.85
N LYS A 101 -11.36 7.51 -2.15
CA LYS A 101 -11.22 8.57 -3.17
C LYS A 101 -12.35 9.60 -3.05
N ARG A 102 -13.60 9.15 -2.98
CA ARG A 102 -14.77 10.01 -2.85
C ARG A 102 -14.81 10.81 -1.56
N SER A 103 -14.30 10.26 -0.48
CA SER A 103 -14.27 10.95 0.83
C SER A 103 -13.15 11.97 0.96
N GLY A 104 -12.24 12.06 -0.01
CA GLY A 104 -11.04 12.88 0.06
C GLY A 104 -10.01 12.42 1.09
N MET A 105 -10.21 11.22 1.66
CA MET A 105 -9.31 10.69 2.69
C MET A 105 -8.01 10.20 2.10
N PHE A 106 -6.96 10.39 2.89
CA PHE A 106 -5.73 9.64 2.72
C PHE A 106 -5.99 8.15 3.01
N ASP A 107 -5.10 7.29 2.52
CA ASP A 107 -5.16 5.87 2.81
C ASP A 107 -5.03 5.65 4.32
N GLN A 108 -6.03 5.00 4.89
CA GLN A 108 -6.03 4.69 6.32
C GLN A 108 -5.27 3.39 6.52
N PHE A 109 -4.38 3.39 7.49
CA PHE A 109 -3.50 2.26 7.78
C PHE A 109 -4.19 1.03 8.39
N SER A 110 -5.51 1.00 8.43
CA SER A 110 -6.27 -0.13 8.97
C SER A 110 -6.15 -1.38 8.12
N TYR A 111 -6.03 -1.18 6.78
CA TYR A 111 -5.92 -2.25 5.81
C TYR A 111 -4.77 -1.94 4.83
N GLY A 112 -4.20 -2.96 4.23
CA GLY A 112 -3.25 -2.80 3.16
C GLY A 112 -1.88 -2.27 3.54
N TYR A 113 -1.59 -2.18 4.82
CA TYR A 113 -0.29 -1.70 5.30
C TYR A 113 0.90 -2.43 4.67
N LEU A 114 0.77 -3.74 4.47
CA LEU A 114 1.75 -4.61 3.82
C LEU A 114 1.19 -5.34 2.60
N GLY A 115 0.01 -4.95 2.13
CA GLY A 115 -0.72 -5.66 1.07
C GLY A 115 -0.52 -5.07 -0.32
N PHE A 116 0.72 -4.96 -0.81
CA PHE A 116 1.05 -4.42 -2.12
C PHE A 116 1.98 -5.37 -2.86
N MET A 117 1.60 -5.87 -4.04
CA MET A 117 2.37 -6.88 -4.75
C MET A 117 2.11 -6.87 -6.26
N LEU A 118 3.15 -7.17 -7.04
CA LEU A 118 3.01 -7.44 -8.47
C LEU A 118 2.45 -8.85 -8.68
N GLY A 119 1.46 -8.97 -9.53
CA GLY A 119 0.88 -10.26 -9.93
C GLY A 119 1.84 -11.12 -10.74
N ASN A 120 1.54 -12.42 -10.82
CA ASN A 120 2.35 -13.39 -11.57
C ASN A 120 2.38 -13.09 -13.09
N ASP A 121 1.48 -12.24 -13.58
CA ASP A 121 1.46 -11.77 -14.96
C ASP A 121 2.53 -10.68 -15.23
N GLY A 122 3.27 -10.23 -14.21
CA GLY A 122 4.27 -9.17 -14.30
C GLY A 122 3.71 -7.80 -14.70
N ARG A 123 2.38 -7.62 -14.62
CA ARG A 123 1.66 -6.45 -15.13
C ARG A 123 0.68 -5.87 -14.13
N THR A 124 -0.06 -6.72 -13.43
CA THR A 124 -1.12 -6.28 -12.51
C THR A 124 -0.56 -6.08 -11.11
N ILE A 125 -0.66 -4.88 -10.59
CA ILE A 125 -0.41 -4.59 -9.18
C ILE A 125 -1.68 -4.89 -8.39
N HIS A 126 -1.55 -5.61 -7.30
CA HIS A 126 -2.60 -5.86 -6.32
C HIS A 126 -2.33 -5.09 -5.04
N TYR A 127 -3.33 -4.41 -4.53
CA TYR A 127 -3.24 -3.64 -3.30
C TYR A 127 -4.46 -3.88 -2.40
N LEU A 128 -4.19 -4.15 -1.14
CA LEU A 128 -5.20 -4.27 -0.10
C LEU A 128 -5.27 -2.95 0.68
N THR A 129 -6.43 -2.32 0.70
CA THR A 129 -6.62 -0.99 1.28
C THR A 129 -7.94 -0.90 2.04
N GLY A 130 -8.07 0.10 2.90
CA GLY A 130 -9.32 0.38 3.60
C GLY A 130 -10.31 1.18 2.75
N GLY A 131 -11.61 1.00 3.04
CA GLY A 131 -12.67 1.83 2.48
C GLY A 131 -13.64 2.26 3.56
N PRO A 132 -13.89 3.57 3.77
CA PRO A 132 -14.83 4.05 4.77
C PRO A 132 -16.23 3.49 4.53
N ILE A 133 -16.91 3.15 5.64
CA ILE A 133 -18.28 2.65 5.62
C ILE A 133 -19.24 3.84 5.63
N TYR A 134 -20.23 3.78 4.74
CA TYR A 134 -21.34 4.73 4.71
C TYR A 134 -22.65 4.02 5.09
N ILE A 135 -23.41 4.66 5.96
CA ILE A 135 -24.77 4.24 6.36
C ILE A 135 -25.68 5.43 6.09
N ASP A 136 -26.73 5.24 5.30
CA ASP A 136 -27.66 6.30 4.89
C ASP A 136 -26.98 7.55 4.34
N GLY A 137 -25.95 7.36 3.50
CA GLY A 137 -25.17 8.43 2.92
C GLY A 137 -24.20 9.16 3.87
N LYS A 138 -24.18 8.77 5.15
CA LYS A 138 -23.27 9.35 6.15
C LYS A 138 -22.11 8.40 6.44
N ARG A 139 -20.90 8.94 6.42
CA ARG A 139 -19.72 8.18 6.80
C ARG A 139 -19.78 7.79 8.27
N LEU A 140 -19.53 6.52 8.57
CA LEU A 140 -19.36 6.03 9.92
C LEU A 140 -18.08 6.62 10.53
N LYS A 141 -18.20 7.38 11.61
CA LYS A 141 -17.07 8.04 12.29
C LYS A 141 -16.81 7.36 13.63
N GLY A 142 -15.54 7.19 13.96
CA GLY A 142 -15.08 6.81 15.30
C GLY A 142 -14.71 8.03 16.15
N LYS A 143 -14.04 7.79 17.26
CA LYS A 143 -13.44 8.85 18.09
C LYS A 143 -12.35 9.58 17.28
N ASP A 144 -12.17 10.86 17.53
CA ASP A 144 -11.41 11.83 16.72
C ASP A 144 -9.92 11.51 16.44
N ARG A 145 -9.34 10.54 17.12
CA ARG A 145 -7.99 10.04 16.84
C ARG A 145 -7.99 8.52 16.84
N ILE A 146 -7.93 7.95 15.65
CA ILE A 146 -7.83 6.52 15.47
C ILE A 146 -6.34 6.21 15.28
N ALA A 147 -5.75 5.49 16.24
CA ALA A 147 -4.40 5.00 16.11
C ALA A 147 -4.30 4.04 14.91
N MET A 148 -3.11 3.95 14.32
CA MET A 148 -2.79 3.04 13.22
C MET A 148 -3.29 1.61 13.52
N GLY A 149 -4.04 1.04 12.60
CA GLY A 149 -4.63 -0.30 12.76
C GLY A 149 -5.84 -0.38 13.69
N ALA A 150 -6.36 0.74 14.20
CA ALA A 150 -7.46 0.76 15.17
C ALA A 150 -8.83 1.16 14.58
N ALA A 151 -8.96 1.32 13.27
CA ALA A 151 -10.24 1.66 12.61
C ALA A 151 -11.25 0.48 12.62
N LYS A 152 -11.26 -0.28 13.69
CA LYS A 152 -12.09 -1.47 13.87
C LYS A 152 -13.57 -1.16 13.62
N GLY A 153 -14.13 -1.82 12.61
CA GLY A 153 -15.56 -1.67 12.27
C GLY A 153 -15.93 -0.36 11.57
N LEU A 154 -15.00 0.52 11.26
CA LEU A 154 -15.25 1.80 10.57
C LEU A 154 -14.92 1.75 9.08
N GLU A 155 -14.21 0.71 8.65
CA GLU A 155 -13.77 0.52 7.28
C GLU A 155 -13.96 -0.92 6.83
N ASN A 156 -14.14 -1.10 5.54
CA ASN A 156 -14.09 -2.39 4.88
C ASN A 156 -12.72 -2.60 4.25
N LEU A 157 -12.26 -3.84 4.19
CA LEU A 157 -11.12 -4.23 3.37
C LEU A 157 -11.54 -4.23 1.89
N HIS A 158 -10.78 -3.52 1.04
CA HIS A 158 -10.96 -3.53 -0.40
C HIS A 158 -9.76 -4.17 -1.10
N VAL A 159 -10.02 -4.83 -2.21
CA VAL A 159 -9.00 -5.26 -3.17
C VAL A 159 -9.02 -4.28 -4.33
N VAL A 160 -7.86 -3.66 -4.56
CA VAL A 160 -7.68 -2.71 -5.66
C VAL A 160 -6.58 -3.24 -6.59
N THR A 161 -6.73 -3.04 -7.88
CA THR A 161 -5.71 -3.40 -8.87
C THR A 161 -5.36 -2.23 -9.77
N TRP A 162 -4.11 -2.25 -10.23
CA TRP A 162 -3.60 -1.37 -11.27
C TRP A 162 -2.93 -2.19 -12.37
N ASP A 163 -3.43 -2.07 -13.60
CA ASP A 163 -2.79 -2.64 -14.79
C ASP A 163 -1.75 -1.64 -15.31
N ILE A 164 -0.47 -1.95 -15.17
CA ILE A 164 0.65 -1.07 -15.53
C ILE A 164 0.65 -0.74 -17.03
N GLU A 165 0.29 -1.69 -17.88
CA GLU A 165 0.36 -1.52 -19.33
C GLU A 165 -0.84 -0.75 -19.90
N LYS A 166 -1.99 -0.87 -19.23
CA LYS A 166 -3.22 -0.19 -19.65
C LYS A 166 -3.48 1.10 -18.91
N ASN A 167 -2.66 1.41 -17.89
CA ASN A 167 -2.90 2.50 -16.95
C ASN A 167 -4.33 2.45 -16.38
N LYS A 168 -4.76 1.25 -15.98
CA LYS A 168 -6.14 1.04 -15.55
C LYS A 168 -6.23 0.68 -14.08
N TYR A 169 -6.90 1.52 -13.33
CA TYR A 169 -7.34 1.29 -11.96
C TYR A 169 -8.65 0.50 -11.92
N THR A 170 -8.78 -0.40 -10.93
CA THR A 170 -10.05 -1.09 -10.63
C THR A 170 -10.15 -1.34 -9.13
N ASP A 171 -11.23 -0.89 -8.50
CA ASP A 171 -11.64 -1.32 -7.16
C ASP A 171 -12.60 -2.50 -7.31
N HIS A 172 -12.23 -3.66 -6.81
CA HIS A 172 -13.04 -4.89 -6.85
C HIS A 172 -14.06 -4.97 -5.71
N GLY A 173 -14.14 -3.92 -4.90
CA GLY A 173 -15.09 -3.81 -3.82
C GLY A 173 -14.57 -4.36 -2.49
N ALA A 174 -15.48 -4.34 -1.53
CA ALA A 174 -15.22 -4.78 -0.18
C ALA A 174 -15.21 -6.31 -0.06
N VAL A 175 -14.29 -6.82 0.75
CA VAL A 175 -14.12 -8.25 1.03
C VAL A 175 -14.75 -8.57 2.39
N PHE A 176 -15.50 -9.65 2.45
CA PHE A 176 -16.12 -10.17 3.67
C PHE A 176 -15.82 -11.67 3.80
N TYR A 177 -15.85 -12.17 5.02
CA TYR A 177 -15.94 -13.59 5.27
C TYR A 177 -17.28 -14.16 4.78
N PRO A 178 -17.41 -15.49 4.54
CA PRO A 178 -18.67 -16.10 4.09
C PRO A 178 -19.86 -15.86 5.04
N ASP A 179 -19.61 -15.65 6.32
CA ASP A 179 -20.60 -15.33 7.35
C ASP A 179 -20.92 -13.84 7.45
N GLY A 180 -20.35 -12.99 6.58
CA GLY A 180 -20.55 -11.54 6.56
C GLY A 180 -19.65 -10.76 7.51
N GLN A 181 -18.79 -11.40 8.28
CA GLN A 181 -17.83 -10.70 9.12
C GLN A 181 -16.81 -9.93 8.30
N ARG A 182 -16.26 -8.84 8.86
CA ARG A 182 -15.26 -8.00 8.23
C ARG A 182 -13.85 -8.41 8.67
N PRO A 183 -12.90 -8.59 7.74
CA PRO A 183 -11.49 -8.61 8.09
C PRO A 183 -11.11 -7.27 8.75
N LEU A 184 -10.35 -7.29 9.87
CA LEU A 184 -10.09 -6.08 10.64
C LEU A 184 -8.75 -5.41 10.34
N TYR A 185 -7.75 -6.14 9.97
CA TYR A 185 -6.40 -5.61 9.76
C TYR A 185 -5.60 -6.62 8.97
N VAL A 186 -4.88 -6.15 7.97
CA VAL A 186 -4.12 -7.00 7.06
C VAL A 186 -2.63 -6.71 7.23
N ASN A 187 -1.83 -7.75 7.43
CA ASN A 187 -0.39 -7.62 7.66
C ASN A 187 0.47 -7.94 6.44
N ALA A 188 -0.06 -8.67 5.48
CA ALA A 188 0.72 -9.15 4.34
C ALA A 188 -0.19 -9.44 3.14
N LEU A 189 0.44 -9.57 1.97
CA LEU A 189 -0.19 -10.08 0.75
C LEU A 189 0.82 -10.99 0.07
N THR A 190 0.37 -12.16 -0.35
CA THR A 190 1.08 -12.98 -1.33
C THR A 190 0.12 -13.51 -2.37
N ILE A 191 0.63 -13.90 -3.53
CA ILE A 191 -0.18 -14.32 -4.68
C ILE A 191 0.21 -15.74 -5.06
N GLY A 192 -0.76 -16.65 -4.99
CA GLY A 192 -0.62 -18.02 -5.43
C GLY A 192 -0.42 -18.13 -6.95
N LYS A 193 0.08 -19.29 -7.41
CA LYS A 193 0.33 -19.54 -8.84
C LYS A 193 -0.93 -19.39 -9.70
N ASP A 194 -2.09 -19.65 -9.14
CA ASP A 194 -3.43 -19.50 -9.76
C ASP A 194 -3.98 -18.07 -9.71
N GLY A 195 -3.26 -17.16 -9.07
CA GLY A 195 -3.66 -15.77 -8.86
C GLY A 195 -4.53 -15.53 -7.63
N THR A 196 -4.76 -16.55 -6.79
CA THR A 196 -5.41 -16.39 -5.50
C THR A 196 -4.57 -15.51 -4.59
N LEU A 197 -5.19 -14.51 -3.95
CA LEU A 197 -4.54 -13.62 -3.01
C LEU A 197 -4.61 -14.23 -1.60
N TYR A 198 -3.49 -14.34 -0.93
CA TYR A 198 -3.41 -14.81 0.45
C TYR A 198 -2.99 -13.67 1.36
N THR A 199 -3.69 -13.52 2.48
CA THR A 199 -3.41 -12.45 3.44
C THR A 199 -3.68 -12.91 4.88
N LEU A 200 -3.18 -12.13 5.84
CA LEU A 200 -3.27 -12.42 7.28
C LEU A 200 -4.09 -11.32 7.98
N PRO A 201 -5.42 -11.34 7.89
CA PRO A 201 -6.25 -10.42 8.64
C PRO A 201 -6.27 -10.77 10.13
N ARG A 202 -6.59 -9.77 10.94
CA ARG A 202 -6.98 -9.98 12.33
C ARG A 202 -8.47 -10.24 12.43
N VAL A 203 -8.83 -11.18 13.28
CA VAL A 203 -10.23 -11.51 13.62
C VAL A 203 -10.37 -11.41 15.12
N THR A 204 -11.45 -10.81 15.60
CA THR A 204 -11.76 -10.78 17.03
C THR A 204 -12.95 -11.69 17.29
N GLU A 205 -12.73 -12.73 18.06
CA GLU A 205 -13.74 -13.72 18.44
C GLU A 205 -13.72 -13.89 19.96
N ASN A 206 -14.88 -13.79 20.62
CA ASN A 206 -15.01 -13.89 22.08
C ASN A 206 -14.02 -13.00 22.86
N GLY A 207 -13.82 -11.77 22.40
CA GLY A 207 -12.90 -10.80 23.01
C GLY A 207 -11.43 -11.08 22.81
N LYS A 208 -11.05 -12.17 22.11
CA LYS A 208 -9.66 -12.50 21.78
C LYS A 208 -9.38 -12.15 20.31
N THR A 209 -8.24 -11.55 20.07
CA THR A 209 -7.78 -11.26 18.69
C THR A 209 -6.81 -12.35 18.26
N ARG A 210 -7.06 -12.92 17.10
CA ARG A 210 -6.16 -13.87 16.41
C ARG A 210 -5.87 -13.39 14.99
N SER A 211 -4.80 -13.87 14.39
CA SER A 211 -4.58 -13.75 12.96
C SER A 211 -5.12 -14.99 12.27
N ASP A 212 -5.68 -14.80 11.09
CA ASP A 212 -6.23 -15.87 10.26
C ASP A 212 -5.52 -15.86 8.90
N LEU A 213 -5.39 -17.02 8.26
CA LEU A 213 -4.91 -17.10 6.88
C LEU A 213 -6.11 -17.18 5.96
N VAL A 214 -6.27 -16.16 5.14
CA VAL A 214 -7.42 -16.01 4.24
C VAL A 214 -6.97 -16.06 2.80
N ALA A 215 -7.71 -16.82 1.99
CA ALA A 215 -7.61 -16.84 0.54
C ALA A 215 -8.73 -15.99 -0.06
N ILE A 216 -8.37 -14.98 -0.83
CA ILE A 216 -9.29 -14.16 -1.62
C ILE A 216 -9.17 -14.63 -3.07
N PRO A 217 -10.26 -15.09 -3.71
CA PRO A 217 -10.22 -15.51 -5.09
C PRO A 217 -9.65 -14.41 -5.99
N ARG A 218 -8.99 -14.82 -7.07
CA ARG A 218 -8.43 -13.88 -8.04
C ARG A 218 -9.49 -12.87 -8.47
N PRO A 219 -9.24 -11.55 -8.34
CA PRO A 219 -10.14 -10.53 -8.85
C PRO A 219 -10.31 -10.66 -10.38
N ARG A 220 -11.54 -10.55 -10.85
CA ARG A 220 -11.90 -10.64 -12.27
C ARG A 220 -11.98 -9.27 -12.93
#